data_5c6ebb399a95b2ba9d811f719e30e010
#
_entry.id   5c6ebb399a95b2ba9d811f719e30e010
#
_cell.length_a   1.000
_cell.length_b   1.000
_cell.length_c   1.000
_cell.angle_alpha   90.00
_cell.angle_beta   90.00
_cell.angle_gamma   90.00
#
_symmetry.space_group_name_H-M   'P 1'
#
loop_
_entity.id
_entity.type
_entity.pdbx_description
1 polymer ?
#
loop_
_entity_poly.entity_id
_entity_poly.type
_entity_poly.pdbx_seq_one_letter_code
_entity_poly.pdbx_strand_id
1 'polypeptide(L)'
;MLFRSFRLLKASRGRVLLRFNVDPRHLQVHGVVHGGVLAALADTAGGLASYMACPLGTRVATVEMKINYLEGVERGSITADARVVRIGRHLSVVDCDVTDNSGRLVAKALMTFFVGPFPKPQNS
;
A
#
# COMPACT_ATOMS: atom_id res chain seq x y z
N MET A 1 2.74 -15.17 -7.79
CA MET A 1 1.77 -14.13 -7.39
C MET A 1 2.48 -12.83 -7.08
N LEU A 2 1.88 -11.73 -7.50
CA LEU A 2 2.44 -10.39 -7.35
C LEU A 2 2.80 -10.07 -5.90
N PHE A 3 1.89 -10.38 -4.96
CA PHE A 3 2.07 -10.02 -3.55
C PHE A 3 3.16 -10.82 -2.83
N ARG A 4 3.58 -11.96 -3.39
CA ARG A 4 4.65 -12.76 -2.77
C ARG A 4 6.01 -12.08 -2.84
N SER A 5 6.19 -11.15 -3.77
CA SER A 5 7.44 -10.41 -3.89
C SER A 5 7.51 -9.23 -2.93
N PHE A 6 6.40 -8.88 -2.28
CA PHE A 6 6.36 -7.78 -1.32
C PHE A 6 6.90 -8.25 0.03
N ARG A 7 7.82 -7.48 0.59
CA ARG A 7 8.45 -7.78 1.87
C ARG A 7 8.19 -6.66 2.87
N LEU A 8 7.67 -7.03 4.03
CA LEU A 8 7.41 -6.08 5.12
C LEU A 8 8.72 -5.73 5.79
N LEU A 9 9.10 -4.44 5.78
CA LEU A 9 10.31 -3.94 6.43
C LEU A 9 10.02 -3.39 7.81
N LYS A 10 8.87 -2.76 8.00
CA LYS A 10 8.48 -2.14 9.25
C LYS A 10 6.97 -2.11 9.34
N ALA A 11 6.45 -2.47 10.50
CA ALA A 11 5.04 -2.30 10.81
C ALA A 11 4.94 -1.77 12.22
N SER A 12 4.33 -0.62 12.37
CA SER A 12 4.03 -0.02 13.64
C SER A 12 2.65 0.61 13.57
N ARG A 13 2.14 1.11 14.69
CA ARG A 13 0.82 1.69 14.71
C ARG A 13 0.74 2.86 13.73
N GLY A 14 -0.07 2.67 12.68
CA GLY A 14 -0.31 3.71 11.69
C GLY A 14 0.81 3.96 10.69
N ARG A 15 1.83 3.09 10.63
CA ARG A 15 2.90 3.21 9.63
C ARG A 15 3.43 1.86 9.19
N VAL A 16 3.58 1.70 7.88
CA VAL A 16 4.09 0.46 7.29
C VAL A 16 5.06 0.80 6.16
N LEU A 17 6.20 0.13 6.16
CA LEU A 17 7.16 0.14 5.06
C LEU A 17 7.12 -1.23 4.38
N LEU A 18 6.80 -1.24 3.10
CA LEU A 18 6.66 -2.44 2.28
C LEU A 18 7.52 -2.29 1.04
N ARG A 19 8.30 -3.32 0.68
CA ARG A 19 9.27 -3.25 -0.42
C ARG A 19 9.18 -4.44 -1.33
N PHE A 20 9.50 -4.24 -2.60
CA PHE A 20 9.83 -5.36 -3.49
C PHE A 20 11.05 -5.02 -4.33
N ASN A 21 11.72 -6.06 -4.81
CA ASN A 21 12.79 -5.93 -5.78
C ASN A 21 12.21 -6.11 -7.18
N VAL A 22 12.53 -5.20 -8.07
CA VAL A 22 12.04 -5.23 -9.46
C VAL A 22 12.61 -6.45 -10.17
N ASP A 23 11.72 -7.23 -10.78
CA ASP A 23 12.12 -8.32 -11.66
C ASP A 23 11.27 -8.28 -12.95
N PRO A 24 11.56 -9.12 -13.96
CA PRO A 24 10.85 -9.04 -15.24
C PRO A 24 9.33 -9.15 -15.14
N ARG A 25 8.79 -9.82 -14.13
CA ARG A 25 7.34 -9.98 -13.97
C ARG A 25 6.65 -8.65 -13.65
N HIS A 26 7.39 -7.68 -13.14
CA HIS A 26 6.84 -6.38 -12.76
C HIS A 26 6.82 -5.39 -13.91
N LEU A 27 7.50 -5.70 -15.02
CA LEU A 27 7.73 -4.75 -16.11
C LEU A 27 6.65 -4.83 -17.16
N GLN A 28 6.30 -3.66 -17.70
CA GLN A 28 5.49 -3.56 -18.90
C GLN A 28 6.38 -3.66 -20.14
N VAL A 29 5.76 -3.65 -21.34
CA VAL A 29 6.48 -3.82 -22.61
C VAL A 29 7.56 -2.77 -22.84
N HIS A 30 7.46 -1.60 -22.25
CA HIS A 30 8.46 -0.54 -22.37
C HIS A 30 9.60 -0.65 -21.35
N GLY A 31 9.64 -1.72 -20.57
CA GLY A 31 10.75 -1.98 -19.64
C GLY A 31 10.67 -1.24 -18.32
N VAL A 32 9.56 -0.61 -17.99
CA VAL A 32 9.35 0.04 -16.69
C VAL A 32 8.29 -0.72 -15.89
N VAL A 33 8.35 -0.59 -14.58
CA VAL A 33 7.38 -1.24 -13.68
C VAL A 33 5.97 -0.77 -14.00
N HIS A 34 5.05 -1.72 -14.09
CA HIS A 34 3.63 -1.42 -14.27
C HIS A 34 3.11 -0.52 -13.14
N GLY A 35 2.34 0.51 -13.51
CA GLY A 35 1.64 1.33 -12.53
C GLY A 35 0.76 0.51 -11.60
N GLY A 36 0.14 -0.56 -12.11
CA GLY A 36 -0.66 -1.46 -11.29
C GLY A 36 0.13 -2.15 -10.18
N VAL A 37 1.41 -2.41 -10.39
CA VAL A 37 2.28 -2.98 -9.35
C VAL A 37 2.53 -1.95 -8.25
N LEU A 38 2.81 -0.70 -8.64
CA LEU A 38 3.00 0.39 -7.68
C LEU A 38 1.72 0.66 -6.89
N ALA A 39 0.58 0.62 -7.56
CA ALA A 39 -0.72 0.79 -6.92
C ALA A 39 -1.00 -0.35 -5.92
N ALA A 40 -0.71 -1.59 -6.29
CA ALA A 40 -0.88 -2.74 -5.42
C ALA A 40 0.03 -2.64 -4.18
N LEU A 41 1.27 -2.18 -4.36
CA LEU A 41 2.20 -1.96 -3.25
C LEU A 41 1.66 -0.91 -2.28
N ALA A 42 1.25 0.25 -2.81
CA ALA A 42 0.71 1.34 -2.00
C ALA A 42 -0.57 0.91 -1.26
N ASP A 43 -1.48 0.25 -1.96
CA ASP A 43 -2.74 -0.22 -1.40
C ASP A 43 -2.52 -1.23 -0.27
N THR A 44 -1.60 -2.17 -0.48
CA THR A 44 -1.26 -3.18 0.53
C THR A 44 -0.63 -2.53 1.76
N ALA A 45 0.33 -1.63 1.55
CA ALA A 45 0.98 -0.92 2.64
C ALA A 45 -0.02 -0.05 3.43
N GLY A 46 -0.89 0.65 2.72
CA GLY A 46 -1.91 1.52 3.34
C GLY A 46 -2.94 0.73 4.13
N GLY A 47 -3.39 -0.41 3.60
CA GLY A 47 -4.31 -1.29 4.30
C GLY A 47 -3.70 -1.85 5.57
N LEU A 48 -2.43 -2.28 5.51
CA LEU A 48 -1.72 -2.76 6.69
C LEU A 48 -1.52 -1.66 7.72
N ALA A 49 -1.18 -0.45 7.30
CA ALA A 49 -1.01 0.69 8.22
C ALA A 49 -2.32 1.00 8.95
N SER A 50 -3.43 0.97 8.24
CA SER A 50 -4.77 1.16 8.82
C SER A 50 -5.09 0.05 9.81
N TYR A 51 -4.81 -1.20 9.43
CA TYR A 51 -5.05 -2.36 10.28
C TYR A 51 -4.26 -2.26 11.58
N MET A 52 -2.98 -1.87 11.49
CA MET A 52 -2.11 -1.71 12.66
C MET A 52 -2.55 -0.57 13.60
N ALA A 53 -3.35 0.36 13.10
CA ALA A 53 -3.88 1.46 13.89
C ALA A 53 -5.23 1.13 14.55
N CYS A 54 -5.77 -0.07 14.30
CA CYS A 54 -7.10 -0.49 14.77
C CYS A 54 -7.00 -1.62 15.77
N PRO A 55 -8.06 -1.86 16.55
CA PRO A 55 -8.12 -3.05 17.39
C PRO A 55 -8.02 -4.33 16.56
N LEU A 56 -7.47 -5.37 17.19
CA LEU A 56 -7.35 -6.68 16.56
C LEU A 56 -8.72 -7.19 16.11
N GLY A 57 -8.77 -7.75 14.90
CA GLY A 57 -10.01 -8.26 14.32
C GLY A 57 -10.80 -7.23 13.52
N THR A 58 -10.29 -6.00 13.39
CA THR A 58 -10.92 -4.99 12.56
C THR A 58 -10.84 -5.39 11.09
N ARG A 59 -11.93 -5.19 10.37
CA ARG A 59 -11.96 -5.35 8.92
C ARG A 59 -11.50 -4.06 8.27
N VAL A 60 -10.62 -4.19 7.27
CA VAL A 60 -10.11 -3.06 6.48
C VAL A 60 -10.38 -3.35 5.01
N ALA A 61 -10.97 -2.39 4.32
CA ALA A 61 -11.24 -2.52 2.89
C ALA A 61 -11.00 -1.18 2.19
N THR A 62 -10.35 -1.22 1.03
CA THR A 62 -10.09 -0.02 0.24
C THR A 62 -11.39 0.57 -0.26
N VAL A 63 -11.62 1.85 0.00
CA VAL A 63 -12.76 2.60 -0.51
C VAL A 63 -12.39 3.30 -1.81
N GLU A 64 -11.26 4.00 -1.80
CA GLU A 64 -10.77 4.68 -2.99
C GLU A 64 -9.28 4.95 -2.84
N MET A 65 -8.63 5.18 -3.96
CA MET A 65 -7.22 5.54 -3.99
C MET A 65 -6.98 6.51 -5.12
N LYS A 66 -6.32 7.61 -4.80
CA LYS A 66 -5.73 8.48 -5.81
C LYS A 66 -4.24 8.25 -5.81
N ILE A 67 -3.67 7.95 -6.97
CA ILE A 67 -2.24 7.76 -7.12
C ILE A 67 -1.72 8.57 -8.30
N ASN A 68 -0.60 9.26 -8.09
CA ASN A 68 0.14 9.94 -9.14
C ASN A 68 1.42 9.16 -9.40
N TYR A 69 1.63 8.81 -10.66
CA TYR A 69 2.87 8.16 -11.11
C TYR A 69 3.80 9.25 -11.60
N LEU A 70 4.96 9.36 -11.00
CA LEU A 70 5.85 10.50 -11.20
C LEU A 70 7.08 10.15 -12.02
N GLU A 71 7.60 8.93 -11.85
CA GLU A 71 8.84 8.49 -12.50
C GLU A 71 8.75 7.02 -12.87
N GLY A 72 9.35 6.65 -14.00
CA GLY A 72 9.49 5.25 -14.37
C GLY A 72 10.63 4.58 -13.61
N VAL A 73 10.46 3.30 -13.30
CA VAL A 73 11.48 2.49 -12.62
C VAL A 73 11.73 1.24 -13.44
N GLU A 74 13.00 0.98 -13.74
CA GLU A 74 13.40 -0.16 -14.56
C GLU A 74 13.99 -1.29 -13.72
N ARG A 75 14.62 -0.95 -12.60
CA ARG A 75 15.36 -1.90 -11.76
C ARG A 75 15.52 -1.38 -10.35
N GLY A 76 16.07 -2.22 -9.49
CA GLY A 76 16.35 -1.88 -8.11
C GLY A 76 15.19 -2.24 -7.21
N SER A 77 15.09 -1.60 -6.06
CA SER A 77 14.01 -1.82 -5.12
C SER A 77 13.03 -0.65 -5.13
N ILE A 78 11.80 -0.96 -4.79
CA ILE A 78 10.74 0.05 -4.62
C ILE A 78 10.13 -0.15 -3.26
N THR A 79 9.97 0.95 -2.52
CA THR A 79 9.46 0.94 -1.14
C THR A 79 8.27 1.87 -1.03
N ALA A 80 7.17 1.37 -0.47
CA ALA A 80 6.04 2.18 -0.06
C ALA A 80 6.16 2.49 1.43
N ASP A 81 6.04 3.76 1.75
CA ASP A 81 5.98 4.26 3.14
C ASP A 81 4.56 4.80 3.35
N ALA A 82 3.72 4.00 3.96
CA ALA A 82 2.31 4.34 4.20
C ALA A 82 2.15 4.84 5.63
N ARG A 83 1.46 5.98 5.77
CA ARG A 83 1.21 6.59 7.08
C ARG A 83 -0.26 6.94 7.19
N VAL A 84 -0.88 6.54 8.29
CA VAL A 84 -2.24 6.93 8.61
C VAL A 84 -2.25 8.41 8.98
N VAL A 85 -2.97 9.19 8.21
CA VAL A 85 -3.16 10.64 8.44
C VAL A 85 -4.24 10.84 9.49
N ARG A 86 -5.31 10.06 9.38
CA ARG A 86 -6.44 10.14 10.30
C ARG A 86 -7.16 8.80 10.32
N ILE A 87 -7.53 8.37 11.50
CA ILE A 87 -8.40 7.22 11.68
C ILE A 87 -9.64 7.65 12.44
N GLY A 88 -10.80 7.38 11.84
CA GLY A 88 -12.08 7.66 12.45
C GLY A 88 -12.81 6.36 12.78
N ARG A 89 -14.11 6.48 13.10
CA ARG A 89 -14.93 5.32 13.46
C ARG A 89 -15.04 4.31 12.32
N HIS A 90 -15.16 4.79 11.07
CA HIS A 90 -15.42 3.94 9.91
C HIS A 90 -14.44 4.15 8.77
N LEU A 91 -13.65 5.20 8.80
CA LEU A 91 -12.74 5.53 7.71
C LEU A 91 -11.34 5.82 8.23
N SER A 92 -10.35 5.37 7.47
CA SER A 92 -8.95 5.69 7.66
C SER A 92 -8.46 6.40 6.40
N VAL A 93 -7.75 7.50 6.56
CA VAL A 93 -7.10 8.21 5.46
C VAL A 93 -5.61 7.97 5.58
N VAL A 94 -4.99 7.53 4.50
CA VAL A 94 -3.60 7.11 4.47
C VAL A 94 -2.85 7.83 3.36
N ASP A 95 -1.70 8.38 3.71
CA ASP A 95 -0.75 8.99 2.79
C ASP A 95 0.37 8.00 2.52
N CYS A 96 0.79 7.87 1.27
CA CYS A 96 1.81 6.91 0.91
C CYS A 96 2.80 7.50 -0.08
N ASP A 97 4.09 7.45 0.28
CA ASP A 97 5.19 7.78 -0.61
C ASP A 97 5.79 6.48 -1.15
N VAL A 98 5.94 6.39 -2.46
CA VAL A 98 6.60 5.26 -3.09
C VAL A 98 7.91 5.76 -3.68
N THR A 99 9.02 5.17 -3.22
CA THR A 99 10.37 5.62 -3.59
C THR A 99 11.18 4.49 -4.21
N ASP A 100 12.15 4.84 -5.05
CA ASP A 100 13.12 3.87 -5.55
C ASP A 100 14.30 3.72 -4.57
N ASN A 101 15.27 2.88 -4.91
CA ASN A 101 16.39 2.62 -4.01
C ASN A 101 17.36 3.79 -3.84
N SER A 102 17.21 4.85 -4.64
CA SER A 102 17.99 6.08 -4.45
C SER A 102 17.25 7.10 -3.60
N GLY A 103 16.01 6.79 -3.18
CA GLY A 103 15.17 7.69 -2.40
C GLY A 103 14.35 8.64 -3.26
N ARG A 104 14.36 8.47 -4.59
CA ARG A 104 13.58 9.31 -5.50
C ARG A 104 12.09 8.94 -5.38
N LEU A 105 11.22 9.94 -5.28
CA LEU A 105 9.78 9.73 -5.22
C LEU A 105 9.28 9.32 -6.62
N VAL A 106 8.76 8.11 -6.73
CA VAL A 106 8.30 7.55 -8.01
C VAL A 106 6.79 7.51 -8.13
N ALA A 107 6.08 7.51 -7.00
CA ALA A 107 4.63 7.63 -6.96
C ALA A 107 4.18 8.19 -5.62
N LYS A 108 3.02 8.82 -5.62
CA LYS A 108 2.40 9.39 -4.43
C LYS A 108 0.95 8.99 -4.41
N ALA A 109 0.48 8.46 -3.29
CA ALA A 109 -0.91 8.03 -3.16
C ALA A 109 -1.57 8.63 -1.93
N LEU A 110 -2.87 8.91 -2.07
CA LEU A 110 -3.74 9.25 -0.96
C LEU A 110 -4.93 8.29 -1.03
N MET A 111 -5.17 7.59 0.07
CA MET A 111 -6.11 6.48 0.08
C MET A 111 -7.10 6.61 1.22
N THR A 112 -8.28 6.06 1.01
CA THR A 112 -9.30 5.93 2.05
C THR A 112 -9.65 4.46 2.20
N PHE A 113 -9.66 4.00 3.45
CA PHE A 113 -10.05 2.63 3.78
C PHE A 113 -11.26 2.66 4.70
N PHE A 114 -12.17 1.72 4.48
CA PHE A 114 -13.19 1.40 5.47
C PHE A 114 -12.51 0.63 6.60
N VAL A 115 -12.84 0.97 7.84
CA VAL A 115 -12.40 0.24 9.04
C VAL A 115 -13.63 -0.04 9.89
N GLY A 116 -13.76 -1.28 10.35
CA GLY A 116 -14.94 -1.62 11.14
C GLY A 116 -14.91 -3.08 11.56
N PRO A 117 -15.93 -3.51 12.30
CA PRO A 117 -16.01 -4.90 12.72
C PRO A 117 -16.27 -5.81 11.52
N PHE A 118 -15.85 -7.07 11.64
CA PHE A 118 -16.28 -8.08 10.67
C PHE A 118 -17.80 -8.20 10.71
N PRO A 119 -18.44 -8.32 9.55
CA PRO A 119 -19.87 -8.55 9.53
C PRO A 119 -20.21 -9.86 10.25
N LYS A 120 -21.32 -9.87 11.00
CA LYS A 120 -21.78 -11.08 11.62
C LYS A 120 -22.17 -12.10 10.56
N PRO A 121 -21.94 -13.42 10.80
CA PRO A 121 -22.41 -14.42 9.86
C PRO A 121 -23.92 -14.29 9.68
N GLN A 122 -24.36 -14.38 8.44
CA GLN A 122 -25.79 -14.49 8.15
C GLN A 122 -26.23 -15.91 8.52
N ASN A 123 -27.41 -16.09 8.95
CA ASN A 123 -27.95 -17.41 9.37
C ASN A 123 -27.37 -17.96 10.65
N SER A 124 -26.96 -17.17 11.44
CA SER A 124 -26.61 -17.62 12.78
C SER A 124 -27.85 -17.72 13.62
#